data_ba54a05f6c2b8119ce42707e41f6e5d7
#
_entry.id   ba54a05f6c2b8119ce42707e41f6e5d7
#
_cell.length_a   1.000
_cell.length_b   1.000
_cell.length_c   1.000
_cell.angle_alpha   90.00
_cell.angle_beta   90.00
_cell.angle_gamma   90.00
#
_symmetry.space_group_name_H-M   'P 1'
#
loop_
_entity.id
_entity.type
_entity.pdbx_description
1 polymer ?
#
loop_
_entity_poly.entity_id
_entity_poly.type
_entity_poly.pdbx_seq_one_letter_code
_entity_poly.pdbx_strand_id
1 'polypeptide(L)'
;MNKILSLFLASAALGIAACTATEPAAAAHARRPGAAFRHSQQDVAELGRRIWANECAGSVPGLVSWNAGEDFPSLGIGHFIWFPRGVNAPFEESFPSFVRFARVKGVQVPAFFDGPAPWPNKAAFLADRSGRAEAMRQWLAQHVDIQTRFIIQRSYRSLNTMMQASRNPRAVQEHYHALFSTPQGTYCLVDYVNFKGEGTNPNERYKGQGWGLLQVLEEMEGNPQGSAATAEFSRAAAAVLRRRVANAPAARGEQRWLAGWLNRCATYR
;
A
#
# COMPACT_ATOMS: atom_id res chain seq x y z
N MET A 1 -26.91 -10.24 55.70
CA MET A 1 -26.43 -10.74 57.02
C MET A 1 -24.95 -10.93 56.88
N ASN A 2 -24.21 -9.99 57.45
CA ASN A 2 -23.27 -10.12 58.57
C ASN A 2 -22.03 -11.01 58.27
N LYS A 3 -20.83 -10.65 58.51
CA LYS A 3 -20.09 -9.62 59.30
C LYS A 3 -18.58 -9.90 59.05
N ILE A 4 -17.77 -8.86 59.00
CA ILE A 4 -16.73 -8.35 59.94
C ILE A 4 -15.39 -9.07 59.76
N LEU A 5 -14.35 -8.36 59.29
CA LEU A 5 -13.33 -7.50 59.97
C LEU A 5 -12.33 -8.28 60.84
N SER A 6 -11.04 -8.21 60.55
CA SER A 6 -10.03 -7.73 61.50
C SER A 6 -8.61 -7.76 60.94
N LEU A 7 -7.96 -6.63 61.08
CA LEU A 7 -6.56 -6.29 61.09
C LEU A 7 -5.69 -7.24 61.94
N PHE A 8 -4.40 -7.39 61.58
CA PHE A 8 -3.26 -7.26 62.52
C PHE A 8 -1.98 -6.82 61.79
N LEU A 9 -1.42 -5.71 62.25
CA LEU A 9 -0.06 -5.25 62.00
C LEU A 9 0.94 -6.07 62.83
N ALA A 10 2.12 -6.33 62.29
CA ALA A 10 3.33 -6.44 63.06
C ALA A 10 4.56 -6.07 62.19
N SER A 11 5.24 -5.03 62.66
CA SER A 11 6.55 -4.56 62.16
C SER A 11 7.67 -5.41 62.76
N ALA A 12 8.73 -5.68 62.01
CA ALA A 12 10.08 -5.83 62.57
C ALA A 12 11.13 -5.60 61.49
N ALA A 13 12.17 -4.92 61.87
CA ALA A 13 13.17 -4.23 61.05
C ALA A 13 14.47 -5.05 60.86
N LEU A 14 15.28 -4.52 59.93
CA LEU A 14 16.75 -4.56 59.79
C LEU A 14 17.45 -5.88 59.34
N GLY A 15 18.15 -5.72 58.23
CA GLY A 15 19.25 -6.57 57.79
C GLY A 15 19.86 -6.00 56.49
N ILE A 16 20.81 -5.04 56.63
CA ILE A 16 21.60 -4.53 55.50
C ILE A 16 22.67 -5.58 55.16
N ALA A 17 22.61 -6.15 53.97
CA ALA A 17 23.75 -6.83 53.38
C ALA A 17 23.94 -6.27 51.96
N ALA A 18 24.99 -5.47 51.79
CA ALA A 18 25.46 -5.01 50.49
C ALA A 18 26.10 -6.20 49.73
N CYS A 19 25.42 -6.70 48.73
CA CYS A 19 26.05 -7.52 47.71
C CYS A 19 26.16 -6.69 46.44
N THR A 20 27.38 -6.31 46.09
CA THR A 20 27.75 -5.78 44.78
C THR A 20 27.54 -6.87 43.73
N ALA A 21 26.43 -6.85 43.02
CA ALA A 21 26.25 -7.66 41.85
C ALA A 21 26.60 -6.82 40.62
N THR A 22 27.66 -7.25 39.97
CA THR A 22 28.11 -6.79 38.64
C THR A 22 26.98 -6.95 37.65
N GLU A 23 26.52 -5.85 37.05
CA GLU A 23 25.59 -5.89 35.93
C GLU A 23 26.21 -6.63 34.74
N PRO A 24 25.50 -7.56 34.11
CA PRO A 24 25.85 -7.97 32.76
C PRO A 24 25.33 -6.89 31.79
N ALA A 25 26.27 -6.19 31.16
CA ALA A 25 26.02 -5.34 30.03
C ALA A 25 25.47 -6.16 28.84
N ALA A 26 24.17 -6.25 28.75
CA ALA A 26 23.46 -6.68 27.56
C ALA A 26 22.11 -5.93 27.46
N ALA A 27 22.18 -4.61 27.47
CA ALA A 27 21.11 -3.82 26.94
C ALA A 27 21.12 -4.01 25.42
N ALA A 28 20.47 -5.09 24.96
CA ALA A 28 20.04 -5.22 23.59
C ALA A 28 19.28 -3.93 23.27
N HIS A 29 19.84 -3.10 22.39
CA HIS A 29 19.17 -1.96 21.81
C HIS A 29 17.87 -2.47 21.19
N ALA A 30 16.78 -2.41 21.94
CA ALA A 30 15.45 -2.37 21.37
C ALA A 30 15.43 -1.13 20.49
N ARG A 31 15.71 -1.33 19.19
CA ARG A 31 15.49 -0.29 18.18
C ARG A 31 14.07 0.17 18.38
N ARG A 32 13.88 1.42 18.77
CA ARG A 32 12.59 2.10 18.75
C ARG A 32 11.92 1.77 17.42
N PRO A 33 10.61 1.43 17.37
CA PRO A 33 9.88 1.20 16.13
C PRO A 33 10.20 2.36 15.20
N GLY A 34 10.75 2.07 14.03
CA GLY A 34 11.51 2.95 13.17
C GLY A 34 10.98 4.37 13.08
N ALA A 35 11.89 5.32 13.13
CA ALA A 35 11.65 6.63 12.53
C ALA A 35 11.15 6.35 11.11
N ALA A 36 9.86 6.64 10.86
CA ALA A 36 9.26 6.44 9.54
C ALA A 36 10.18 7.13 8.52
N PHE A 37 10.67 6.37 7.54
CA PHE A 37 11.53 6.92 6.50
C PHE A 37 10.78 8.12 5.90
N ARG A 38 11.38 9.29 5.99
CA ARG A 38 10.78 10.51 5.44
C ARG A 38 11.29 10.67 4.03
N HIS A 39 10.45 10.35 3.06
CA HIS A 39 10.73 10.68 1.67
C HIS A 39 10.95 12.18 1.54
N SER A 40 12.06 12.57 0.92
CA SER A 40 12.29 13.96 0.55
C SER A 40 11.24 14.40 -0.48
N GLN A 41 11.11 15.70 -0.69
CA GLN A 41 10.22 16.21 -1.74
C GLN A 41 10.64 15.70 -3.13
N GLN A 42 11.95 15.56 -3.35
CA GLN A 42 12.49 15.01 -4.60
C GLN A 42 12.13 13.54 -4.78
N ASP A 43 12.24 12.71 -3.73
CA ASP A 43 11.84 11.29 -3.79
C ASP A 43 10.35 11.13 -4.13
N VAL A 44 9.49 11.95 -3.51
CA VAL A 44 8.05 11.96 -3.79
C VAL A 44 7.77 12.35 -5.24
N ALA A 45 8.45 13.37 -5.75
CA ALA A 45 8.28 13.83 -7.13
C ALA A 45 8.73 12.76 -8.15
N GLU A 46 9.87 12.11 -7.90
CA GLU A 46 10.39 11.03 -8.75
C GLU A 46 9.45 9.82 -8.74
N LEU A 47 9.02 9.38 -7.55
CA LEU A 47 8.09 8.29 -7.39
C LEU A 47 6.77 8.58 -8.13
N GLY A 48 6.23 9.80 -7.97
CA GLY A 48 5.01 10.22 -8.63
C GLY A 48 5.11 10.19 -10.16
N ARG A 49 6.23 10.65 -10.72
CA ARG A 49 6.49 10.59 -12.17
C ARG A 49 6.53 9.15 -12.69
N ARG A 50 7.17 8.24 -11.96
CA ARG A 50 7.26 6.81 -12.33
C ARG A 50 5.90 6.13 -12.27
N ILE A 51 5.12 6.37 -11.22
CA ILE A 51 3.75 5.82 -11.10
C ILE A 51 2.89 6.37 -12.26
N TRP A 52 2.93 7.67 -12.52
CA TRP A 52 2.17 8.29 -13.61
C TRP A 52 2.53 7.70 -14.97
N ALA A 53 3.83 7.50 -15.24
CA ALA A 53 4.28 6.87 -16.48
C ALA A 53 3.73 5.44 -16.65
N ASN A 54 3.73 4.64 -15.56
CA ASN A 54 3.28 3.26 -15.61
C ASN A 54 1.75 3.11 -15.73
N GLU A 55 0.99 3.94 -15.01
CA GLU A 55 -0.46 3.77 -14.89
C GLU A 55 -1.25 4.57 -15.94
N CYS A 56 -0.74 5.74 -16.32
CA CYS A 56 -1.44 6.67 -17.23
C CYS A 56 -0.61 7.00 -18.50
N ALA A 57 0.43 6.22 -18.80
CA ALA A 57 1.38 6.50 -19.88
C ALA A 57 1.97 7.93 -19.81
N GLY A 58 2.07 8.52 -18.60
CA GLY A 58 2.53 9.89 -18.38
C GLY A 58 1.62 10.97 -18.98
N SER A 59 0.39 10.65 -19.37
CA SER A 59 -0.50 11.55 -20.07
C SER A 59 -1.56 12.18 -19.16
N VAL A 60 -1.84 13.46 -19.37
CA VAL A 60 -2.92 14.18 -18.66
C VAL A 60 -4.31 13.56 -18.93
N PRO A 61 -4.66 13.18 -20.17
CA PRO A 61 -5.93 12.50 -20.44
C PRO A 61 -6.13 11.22 -19.62
N GLY A 62 -5.05 10.46 -19.35
CA GLY A 62 -5.10 9.22 -18.57
C GLY A 62 -5.46 9.42 -17.09
N LEU A 63 -5.33 10.64 -16.55
CA LEU A 63 -5.66 10.94 -15.17
C LEU A 63 -7.14 10.89 -14.81
N VAL A 64 -8.03 10.89 -15.81
CA VAL A 64 -9.48 10.68 -15.62
C VAL A 64 -9.95 9.75 -16.72
N SER A 65 -10.20 8.50 -16.34
CA SER A 65 -10.58 7.45 -17.27
C SER A 65 -11.78 6.67 -16.76
N TRP A 66 -12.48 6.02 -17.68
CA TRP A 66 -13.56 5.09 -17.36
C TRP A 66 -13.36 3.82 -18.17
N ASN A 67 -12.87 2.76 -17.53
CA ASN A 67 -12.52 1.53 -18.21
C ASN A 67 -13.76 0.80 -18.76
N ALA A 68 -13.55 -0.06 -19.74
CA ALA A 68 -14.62 -0.91 -20.25
C ALA A 68 -14.99 -1.96 -19.18
N GLY A 69 -16.29 -2.12 -18.93
CA GLY A 69 -16.79 -3.09 -17.95
C GLY A 69 -16.75 -2.62 -16.49
N GLU A 70 -16.36 -1.37 -16.22
CA GLU A 70 -16.45 -0.75 -14.89
C GLU A 70 -17.66 0.18 -14.82
N ASP A 71 -18.29 0.24 -13.63
CA ASP A 71 -19.42 1.11 -13.33
C ASP A 71 -19.00 2.43 -12.66
N PHE A 72 -17.72 2.74 -12.69
CA PHE A 72 -17.12 3.90 -12.04
C PHE A 72 -15.90 4.42 -12.81
N PRO A 73 -15.54 5.72 -12.69
CA PRO A 73 -14.30 6.26 -13.20
C PRO A 73 -13.13 5.95 -12.26
N SER A 74 -11.93 5.85 -12.86
CA SER A 74 -10.64 5.75 -12.20
C SER A 74 -9.87 7.06 -12.37
N LEU A 75 -9.34 7.61 -11.25
CA LEU A 75 -8.86 8.98 -11.17
C LEU A 75 -7.42 9.05 -10.65
N GLY A 76 -6.65 9.97 -11.24
CA GLY A 76 -5.28 10.25 -10.83
C GLY A 76 -4.30 9.12 -11.09
N ILE A 77 -3.06 9.31 -10.64
CA ILE A 77 -1.96 8.36 -10.81
C ILE A 77 -2.13 7.07 -9.99
N GLY A 78 -3.04 7.06 -9.00
CA GLY A 78 -3.34 5.91 -8.15
C GLY A 78 -4.64 5.19 -8.57
N HIS A 79 -5.21 5.51 -9.72
CA HIS A 79 -6.49 4.96 -10.18
C HIS A 79 -7.56 4.97 -9.07
N PHE A 80 -7.70 6.12 -8.39
CA PHE A 80 -8.65 6.26 -7.29
C PHE A 80 -10.08 6.06 -7.78
N ILE A 81 -10.79 5.12 -7.20
CA ILE A 81 -12.17 4.77 -7.54
C ILE A 81 -13.12 5.80 -6.95
N TRP A 82 -14.07 6.27 -7.76
CA TRP A 82 -15.12 7.20 -7.36
C TRP A 82 -16.48 6.73 -7.86
N PHE A 83 -17.37 6.39 -6.93
CA PHE A 83 -18.66 5.82 -7.29
C PHE A 83 -19.69 6.88 -7.69
N PRO A 84 -20.42 6.68 -8.81
CA PRO A 84 -21.65 7.36 -9.09
C PRO A 84 -22.72 7.07 -8.02
N ARG A 85 -23.70 7.94 -7.91
CA ARG A 85 -24.82 7.75 -6.98
C ARG A 85 -25.51 6.40 -7.22
N GLY A 86 -25.65 5.61 -6.15
CA GLY A 86 -26.34 4.31 -6.19
C GLY A 86 -25.49 3.15 -6.71
N VAL A 87 -24.25 3.39 -7.13
CA VAL A 87 -23.32 2.31 -7.48
C VAL A 87 -22.74 1.73 -6.19
N ASN A 88 -22.76 0.40 -6.11
CA ASN A 88 -22.10 -0.39 -5.06
C ASN A 88 -21.31 -1.51 -5.74
N ALA A 89 -20.01 -1.48 -5.63
CA ALA A 89 -19.11 -2.46 -6.24
C ALA A 89 -18.20 -3.07 -5.16
N PRO A 90 -17.64 -4.29 -5.37
CA PRO A 90 -16.82 -4.98 -4.39
C PRO A 90 -15.41 -4.38 -4.22
N PHE A 91 -15.25 -3.09 -4.54
CA PHE A 91 -14.00 -2.36 -4.45
C PHE A 91 -14.09 -1.25 -3.41
N GLU A 92 -12.96 -0.89 -2.81
CA GLU A 92 -12.87 0.28 -1.93
C GLU A 92 -12.96 1.58 -2.73
N GLU A 93 -13.94 2.42 -2.42
CA GLU A 93 -14.02 3.77 -2.98
C GLU A 93 -12.93 4.65 -2.38
N SER A 94 -11.88 4.93 -3.14
CA SER A 94 -10.67 5.57 -2.63
C SER A 94 -10.56 7.08 -2.93
N PHE A 95 -11.28 7.61 -3.91
CA PHE A 95 -11.21 9.02 -4.27
C PHE A 95 -11.70 9.96 -3.13
N PRO A 96 -12.82 9.70 -2.44
CA PRO A 96 -13.22 10.54 -1.31
C PRO A 96 -12.20 10.55 -0.17
N SER A 97 -11.49 9.43 0.04
CA SER A 97 -10.41 9.36 1.03
C SER A 97 -9.19 10.18 0.61
N PHE A 98 -8.85 10.19 -0.67
CA PHE A 98 -7.82 11.06 -1.24
C PHE A 98 -8.21 12.54 -1.10
N VAL A 99 -9.45 12.93 -1.42
CA VAL A 99 -9.96 14.30 -1.27
C VAL A 99 -9.81 14.78 0.18
N ARG A 100 -10.22 13.98 1.16
CA ARG A 100 -10.02 14.30 2.59
C ARG A 100 -8.57 14.49 2.94
N PHE A 101 -7.69 13.61 2.45
CA PHE A 101 -6.26 13.72 2.67
C PHE A 101 -5.67 15.01 2.09
N ALA A 102 -6.04 15.36 0.85
CA ALA A 102 -5.60 16.59 0.20
C ALA A 102 -5.97 17.83 1.01
N ARG A 103 -7.22 17.91 1.50
CA ARG A 103 -7.68 19.00 2.38
C ARG A 103 -6.91 19.10 3.68
N VAL A 104 -6.65 17.97 4.33
CA VAL A 104 -5.83 17.93 5.57
C VAL A 104 -4.40 18.42 5.30
N LYS A 105 -3.91 18.27 4.07
CA LYS A 105 -2.61 18.82 3.64
C LYS A 105 -2.66 20.26 3.18
N GLY A 106 -3.79 20.94 3.32
CA GLY A 106 -3.95 22.36 2.96
C GLY A 106 -4.19 22.61 1.47
N VAL A 107 -4.44 21.57 0.70
CA VAL A 107 -4.71 21.73 -0.74
C VAL A 107 -6.15 22.19 -0.97
N GLN A 108 -6.32 23.24 -1.79
CA GLN A 108 -7.63 23.68 -2.24
C GLN A 108 -8.22 22.64 -3.21
N VAL A 109 -9.38 22.08 -2.82
CA VAL A 109 -10.06 21.04 -3.57
C VAL A 109 -11.35 21.60 -4.19
N PRO A 110 -11.59 21.41 -5.49
CA PRO A 110 -12.83 21.84 -6.15
C PRO A 110 -14.08 21.30 -5.44
N ALA A 111 -15.11 22.14 -5.27
CA ALA A 111 -16.33 21.77 -4.55
C ALA A 111 -17.07 20.58 -5.19
N PHE A 112 -16.98 20.41 -6.51
CA PHE A 112 -17.64 19.30 -7.19
C PHE A 112 -16.97 17.92 -6.95
N PHE A 113 -15.86 17.87 -6.21
CA PHE A 113 -15.26 16.61 -5.74
C PHE A 113 -15.99 16.05 -4.50
N ASP A 114 -16.91 16.79 -3.94
CA ASP A 114 -17.74 16.32 -2.83
C ASP A 114 -18.91 15.47 -3.34
N GLY A 115 -19.24 14.45 -2.58
CA GLY A 115 -20.32 13.53 -2.95
C GLY A 115 -19.95 12.48 -3.99
N PRO A 116 -20.94 11.90 -4.69
CA PRO A 116 -20.73 10.88 -5.70
C PRO A 116 -20.16 11.46 -6.99
N ALA A 117 -19.56 10.59 -7.82
CA ALA A 117 -19.09 10.97 -9.15
C ALA A 117 -20.22 11.65 -9.96
N PRO A 118 -19.91 12.77 -10.67
CA PRO A 118 -20.95 13.58 -11.32
C PRO A 118 -21.55 12.94 -12.57
N TRP A 119 -20.99 11.83 -13.04
CA TRP A 119 -21.45 11.08 -14.20
C TRP A 119 -22.11 9.77 -13.73
N PRO A 120 -23.39 9.53 -14.08
CA PRO A 120 -24.08 8.31 -13.64
C PRO A 120 -23.57 7.02 -14.31
N ASN A 121 -22.90 7.15 -15.46
CA ASN A 121 -22.34 6.04 -16.22
C ASN A 121 -21.29 6.53 -17.24
N LYS A 122 -20.61 5.58 -17.89
CA LYS A 122 -19.57 5.86 -18.89
C LYS A 122 -20.08 6.68 -20.09
N ALA A 123 -21.29 6.43 -20.56
CA ALA A 123 -21.85 7.17 -21.68
C ALA A 123 -22.03 8.66 -21.34
N ALA A 124 -22.56 8.95 -20.15
CA ALA A 124 -22.67 10.33 -19.65
C ALA A 124 -21.30 11.00 -19.44
N PHE A 125 -20.30 10.25 -18.96
CA PHE A 125 -18.92 10.73 -18.85
C PHE A 125 -18.34 11.12 -20.21
N LEU A 126 -18.50 10.29 -21.23
CA LEU A 126 -18.00 10.55 -22.59
C LEU A 126 -18.74 11.70 -23.29
N ALA A 127 -20.02 11.88 -22.96
CA ALA A 127 -20.87 12.95 -23.49
C ALA A 127 -20.75 14.28 -22.74
N ASP A 128 -19.99 14.31 -21.61
CA ASP A 128 -19.88 15.50 -20.75
C ASP A 128 -19.26 16.69 -21.49
N ARG A 129 -19.99 17.81 -21.54
CA ARG A 129 -19.54 19.09 -22.08
C ARG A 129 -19.44 20.18 -21.00
N SER A 130 -19.61 19.81 -19.72
CA SER A 130 -19.55 20.74 -18.60
C SER A 130 -18.12 21.25 -18.29
N GLY A 131 -17.10 20.62 -18.86
CA GLY A 131 -15.70 20.89 -18.56
C GLY A 131 -15.19 20.28 -17.26
N ARG A 132 -16.04 19.56 -16.49
CA ARG A 132 -15.65 18.98 -15.21
C ARG A 132 -14.53 17.95 -15.35
N ALA A 133 -14.60 17.08 -16.35
CA ALA A 133 -13.57 16.07 -16.57
C ALA A 133 -12.21 16.71 -16.87
N GLU A 134 -12.19 17.79 -17.65
CA GLU A 134 -10.95 18.52 -17.95
C GLU A 134 -10.43 19.29 -16.75
N ALA A 135 -11.29 19.99 -16.02
CA ALA A 135 -10.90 20.68 -14.78
C ALA A 135 -10.29 19.69 -13.75
N MET A 136 -10.86 18.48 -13.67
CA MET A 136 -10.34 17.41 -12.82
C MET A 136 -8.98 16.92 -13.29
N ARG A 137 -8.77 16.70 -14.60
CA ARG A 137 -7.47 16.30 -15.15
C ARG A 137 -6.39 17.33 -14.81
N GLN A 138 -6.67 18.60 -15.00
CA GLN A 138 -5.73 19.69 -14.72
C GLN A 138 -5.40 19.75 -13.23
N TRP A 139 -6.42 19.65 -12.36
CA TRP A 139 -6.21 19.66 -10.93
C TRP A 139 -5.35 18.44 -10.48
N LEU A 140 -5.64 17.24 -10.97
CA LEU A 140 -4.86 16.03 -10.67
C LEU A 140 -3.42 16.15 -11.19
N ALA A 141 -3.22 16.69 -12.39
CA ALA A 141 -1.88 16.91 -12.94
C ALA A 141 -1.04 17.88 -12.10
N GLN A 142 -1.66 18.92 -11.54
CA GLN A 142 -1.00 19.90 -10.67
C GLN A 142 -0.67 19.36 -9.27
N HIS A 143 -1.32 18.26 -8.84
CA HIS A 143 -1.21 17.72 -7.49
C HIS A 143 -0.71 16.26 -7.46
N VAL A 144 0.23 15.93 -8.35
CA VAL A 144 0.85 14.58 -8.40
C VAL A 144 1.59 14.25 -7.11
N ASP A 145 2.24 15.23 -6.49
CA ASP A 145 2.95 15.06 -5.22
C ASP A 145 2.02 14.66 -4.06
N ILE A 146 0.85 15.28 -3.97
CA ILE A 146 -0.18 14.95 -2.96
C ILE A 146 -0.75 13.56 -3.20
N GLN A 147 -1.02 13.19 -4.45
CA GLN A 147 -1.45 11.84 -4.80
C GLN A 147 -0.39 10.81 -4.39
N THR A 148 0.89 11.08 -4.70
CA THR A 148 2.01 10.20 -4.34
C THR A 148 2.11 10.03 -2.81
N ARG A 149 2.00 11.10 -2.03
CA ARG A 149 2.00 11.03 -0.56
C ARG A 149 0.84 10.23 -0.01
N PHE A 150 -0.35 10.35 -0.61
CA PHE A 150 -1.50 9.55 -0.24
C PHE A 150 -1.30 8.06 -0.52
N ILE A 151 -0.74 7.72 -1.69
CA ILE A 151 -0.42 6.35 -2.09
C ILE A 151 0.62 5.73 -1.13
N ILE A 152 1.68 6.46 -0.79
CA ILE A 152 2.69 6.03 0.19
C ILE A 152 2.03 5.77 1.55
N GLN A 153 1.20 6.68 2.03
CA GLN A 153 0.51 6.51 3.31
C GLN A 153 -0.45 5.31 3.30
N ARG A 154 -1.15 5.09 2.19
CA ARG A 154 -2.05 3.96 2.00
C ARG A 154 -1.27 2.63 2.01
N SER A 155 -0.16 2.57 1.27
CA SER A 155 0.74 1.41 1.27
C SER A 155 1.24 1.07 2.69
N TYR A 156 1.61 2.08 3.48
CA TYR A 156 2.05 1.85 4.85
C TYR A 156 0.93 1.30 5.77
N ARG A 157 -0.31 1.73 5.55
CA ARG A 157 -1.47 1.21 6.30
C ARG A 157 -1.79 -0.24 5.95
N SER A 158 -1.60 -0.63 4.70
CA SER A 158 -1.88 -1.99 4.24
C SER A 158 -0.93 -3.03 4.86
N LEU A 159 0.24 -2.62 5.36
CA LEU A 159 1.15 -3.51 6.08
C LEU A 159 0.47 -4.24 7.25
N ASN A 160 -0.34 -3.53 8.04
CA ASN A 160 -1.03 -4.16 9.17
C ASN A 160 -2.01 -5.26 8.69
N THR A 161 -2.75 -5.02 7.62
CA THR A 161 -3.66 -6.01 7.04
C THR A 161 -2.90 -7.21 6.48
N MET A 162 -1.77 -6.96 5.80
CA MET A 162 -0.90 -8.03 5.31
C MET A 162 -0.30 -8.87 6.45
N MET A 163 0.17 -8.22 7.53
CA MET A 163 0.68 -8.93 8.71
C MET A 163 -0.38 -9.81 9.37
N GLN A 164 -1.63 -9.33 9.47
CA GLN A 164 -2.74 -10.11 10.02
C GLN A 164 -3.11 -11.32 9.14
N ALA A 165 -2.94 -11.20 7.82
CA ALA A 165 -3.23 -12.27 6.88
C ALA A 165 -2.06 -13.24 6.67
N SER A 166 -0.87 -12.91 7.15
CA SER A 166 0.36 -13.68 6.96
C SER A 166 0.51 -14.82 7.95
N ARG A 167 1.16 -15.90 7.50
CA ARG A 167 1.66 -16.98 8.35
C ARG A 167 2.99 -16.62 9.04
N ASN A 168 3.72 -15.64 8.51
CA ASN A 168 4.96 -15.13 9.08
C ASN A 168 4.95 -13.58 9.10
N PRO A 169 4.14 -12.97 9.99
CA PRO A 169 3.98 -11.51 10.05
C PRO A 169 5.28 -10.76 10.31
N ARG A 170 6.22 -11.38 11.04
CA ARG A 170 7.51 -10.78 11.34
C ARG A 170 8.37 -10.63 10.08
N ALA A 171 8.50 -11.67 9.28
CA ALA A 171 9.24 -11.58 8.01
C ALA A 171 8.61 -10.57 7.06
N VAL A 172 7.28 -10.56 6.93
CA VAL A 172 6.56 -9.56 6.12
C VAL A 172 6.87 -8.14 6.58
N GLN A 173 6.89 -7.89 7.89
CA GLN A 173 7.23 -6.58 8.45
C GLN A 173 8.68 -6.19 8.17
N GLU A 174 9.63 -7.10 8.38
CA GLU A 174 11.06 -6.88 8.17
C GLU A 174 11.35 -6.57 6.69
N HIS A 175 10.82 -7.37 5.75
CA HIS A 175 10.98 -7.16 4.31
C HIS A 175 10.32 -5.87 3.84
N TYR A 176 9.10 -5.57 4.32
CA TYR A 176 8.42 -4.31 4.01
C TYR A 176 9.25 -3.10 4.45
N HIS A 177 9.76 -3.10 5.68
CA HIS A 177 10.56 -1.99 6.20
C HIS A 177 11.90 -1.85 5.49
N ALA A 178 12.55 -2.96 5.11
CA ALA A 178 13.78 -2.94 4.33
C ALA A 178 13.57 -2.25 2.97
N LEU A 179 12.47 -2.55 2.28
CA LEU A 179 12.09 -1.89 1.05
C LEU A 179 11.67 -0.42 1.28
N PHE A 180 10.81 -0.17 2.26
CA PHE A 180 10.28 1.17 2.54
C PHE A 180 11.36 2.16 2.98
N SER A 181 12.55 1.68 3.36
CA SER A 181 13.69 2.50 3.76
C SER A 181 14.40 3.22 2.62
N THR A 182 14.04 2.95 1.37
CA THR A 182 14.64 3.58 0.19
C THR A 182 13.57 4.04 -0.82
N PRO A 183 13.83 5.07 -1.63
CA PRO A 183 12.91 5.49 -2.69
C PRO A 183 12.60 4.36 -3.68
N GLN A 184 13.62 3.61 -4.11
CA GLN A 184 13.45 2.48 -5.03
C GLN A 184 12.61 1.36 -4.40
N GLY A 185 12.85 1.01 -3.15
CA GLY A 185 12.05 0.00 -2.46
C GLY A 185 10.60 0.44 -2.24
N THR A 186 10.38 1.72 -1.92
CA THR A 186 9.02 2.29 -1.84
C THR A 186 8.30 2.20 -3.20
N TYR A 187 9.01 2.48 -4.30
CA TYR A 187 8.46 2.25 -5.64
C TYR A 187 8.06 0.79 -5.85
N CYS A 188 8.89 -0.18 -5.46
CA CYS A 188 8.56 -1.60 -5.56
C CYS A 188 7.24 -1.94 -4.85
N LEU A 189 7.08 -1.48 -3.61
CA LEU A 189 5.88 -1.72 -2.80
C LEU A 189 4.63 -1.15 -3.45
N VAL A 190 4.68 0.12 -3.84
CA VAL A 190 3.55 0.85 -4.41
C VAL A 190 3.17 0.33 -5.79
N ASP A 191 4.16 0.17 -6.66
CA ASP A 191 3.94 -0.29 -8.03
C ASP A 191 3.36 -1.72 -8.06
N TYR A 192 3.85 -2.60 -7.17
CA TYR A 192 3.36 -3.98 -7.14
C TYR A 192 1.92 -4.07 -6.61
N VAL A 193 1.52 -3.26 -5.63
CA VAL A 193 0.12 -3.18 -5.18
C VAL A 193 -0.79 -2.72 -6.31
N ASN A 194 -0.42 -1.67 -7.04
CA ASN A 194 -1.18 -1.21 -8.21
C ASN A 194 -1.25 -2.30 -9.30
N PHE A 195 -0.18 -3.06 -9.47
CA PHE A 195 -0.08 -4.10 -10.49
C PHE A 195 -0.84 -5.39 -10.16
N LYS A 196 -0.79 -5.85 -8.89
CA LYS A 196 -1.29 -7.20 -8.50
C LYS A 196 -2.09 -7.21 -7.20
N GLY A 197 -2.31 -6.06 -6.57
CA GLY A 197 -3.01 -5.94 -5.32
C GLY A 197 -2.17 -6.29 -4.09
N GLU A 198 -2.79 -6.16 -2.93
CA GLU A 198 -2.15 -6.44 -1.64
C GLU A 198 -1.98 -7.94 -1.35
N GLY A 199 -2.78 -8.81 -1.96
CA GLY A 199 -2.73 -10.26 -1.76
C GLY A 199 -3.43 -10.76 -0.50
N THR A 200 -4.26 -9.94 0.13
CA THR A 200 -5.02 -10.27 1.34
C THR A 200 -6.38 -10.89 1.04
N ASN A 201 -6.92 -10.67 -0.17
CA ASN A 201 -8.21 -11.21 -0.59
C ASN A 201 -8.15 -12.75 -0.73
N PRO A 202 -8.94 -13.53 0.03
CA PRO A 202 -8.93 -15.00 -0.03
C PRO A 202 -9.47 -15.56 -1.36
N ASN A 203 -10.22 -14.78 -2.12
CA ASN A 203 -10.78 -15.19 -3.41
C ASN A 203 -9.78 -15.01 -4.58
N GLU A 204 -8.70 -14.25 -4.39
CA GLU A 204 -7.66 -14.03 -5.39
C GLU A 204 -6.55 -15.07 -5.26
N ARG A 205 -6.91 -16.35 -5.51
CA ARG A 205 -5.99 -17.49 -5.38
C ARG A 205 -6.21 -18.52 -6.48
N TYR A 206 -5.11 -19.11 -6.93
CA TYR A 206 -5.13 -20.32 -7.74
C TYR A 206 -4.49 -21.46 -6.95
N LYS A 207 -5.16 -22.58 -6.83
CA LYS A 207 -4.74 -23.72 -5.99
C LYS A 207 -4.31 -23.30 -4.58
N GLY A 208 -5.08 -22.38 -3.96
CA GLY A 208 -4.81 -21.86 -2.62
C GLY A 208 -3.68 -20.84 -2.50
N GLN A 209 -3.00 -20.48 -3.60
CA GLN A 209 -1.87 -19.54 -3.59
C GLN A 209 -2.26 -18.22 -4.24
N GLY A 210 -2.03 -17.13 -3.51
CA GLY A 210 -2.20 -15.76 -4.01
C GLY A 210 -0.97 -15.25 -4.77
N TRP A 211 -1.07 -14.00 -5.24
CA TRP A 211 -0.03 -13.38 -6.08
C TRP A 211 0.16 -11.88 -5.83
N GLY A 212 -0.41 -11.33 -4.76
CA GLY A 212 -0.25 -9.93 -4.40
C GLY A 212 1.02 -9.64 -3.62
N LEU A 213 1.14 -8.41 -3.13
CA LEU A 213 2.33 -7.95 -2.40
C LEU A 213 2.67 -8.83 -1.19
N LEU A 214 1.66 -9.25 -0.42
CA LEU A 214 1.85 -10.16 0.71
C LEU A 214 2.66 -11.40 0.31
N GLN A 215 2.27 -12.06 -0.79
CA GLN A 215 2.94 -13.28 -1.25
C GLN A 215 4.36 -13.01 -1.74
N VAL A 216 4.64 -11.82 -2.27
CA VAL A 216 6.01 -11.44 -2.63
C VAL A 216 6.86 -11.23 -1.40
N LEU A 217 6.35 -10.53 -0.39
CA LEU A 217 7.06 -10.33 0.88
C LEU A 217 7.31 -11.64 1.64
N GLU A 218 6.39 -12.60 1.56
CA GLU A 218 6.55 -13.95 2.11
C GLU A 218 7.55 -14.81 1.30
N GLU A 219 7.70 -14.56 -0.01
CA GLU A 219 8.62 -15.26 -0.91
C GLU A 219 10.06 -14.75 -0.83
N MET A 220 10.27 -13.54 -0.28
CA MET A 220 11.61 -12.99 -0.08
C MET A 220 12.39 -13.82 0.93
N GLU A 221 13.69 -14.00 0.68
CA GLU A 221 14.59 -14.79 1.50
C GLU A 221 15.61 -13.93 2.25
N GLY A 222 16.01 -14.39 3.41
CA GLY A 222 17.03 -13.72 4.23
C GLY A 222 16.56 -12.40 4.82
N ASN A 223 17.48 -11.47 5.03
CA ASN A 223 17.21 -10.13 5.55
C ASN A 223 17.97 -9.07 4.73
N PRO A 224 17.67 -8.97 3.43
CA PRO A 224 18.36 -8.06 2.51
C PRO A 224 18.02 -6.61 2.84
N GLN A 225 18.99 -5.69 2.60
CA GLN A 225 18.85 -4.25 2.85
C GLN A 225 19.26 -3.45 1.60
N GLY A 226 18.74 -2.22 1.46
CA GLY A 226 19.10 -1.32 0.37
C GLY A 226 18.83 -1.94 -1.02
N SER A 227 19.80 -1.88 -1.92
CA SER A 227 19.69 -2.45 -3.28
C SER A 227 19.57 -3.97 -3.30
N ALA A 228 20.10 -4.67 -2.31
CA ALA A 228 19.90 -6.11 -2.19
C ALA A 228 18.43 -6.45 -1.88
N ALA A 229 17.72 -5.62 -1.10
CA ALA A 229 16.30 -5.80 -0.84
C ALA A 229 15.45 -5.66 -2.12
N THR A 230 15.74 -4.67 -2.96
CA THR A 230 15.01 -4.49 -4.23
C THR A 230 15.33 -5.58 -5.25
N ALA A 231 16.57 -6.06 -5.30
CA ALA A 231 16.96 -7.19 -6.13
C ALA A 231 16.23 -8.47 -5.71
N GLU A 232 16.16 -8.74 -4.41
CA GLU A 232 15.44 -9.89 -3.85
C GLU A 232 13.92 -9.78 -4.08
N PHE A 233 13.35 -8.59 -3.89
CA PHE A 233 11.95 -8.32 -4.23
C PHE A 233 11.65 -8.63 -5.69
N SER A 234 12.52 -8.21 -6.63
CA SER A 234 12.39 -8.50 -8.05
C SER A 234 12.38 -10.01 -8.33
N ARG A 235 13.28 -10.77 -7.67
CA ARG A 235 13.34 -12.25 -7.75
C ARG A 235 12.04 -12.87 -7.23
N ALA A 236 11.62 -12.48 -6.04
CA ALA A 236 10.43 -12.99 -5.38
C ALA A 236 9.15 -12.70 -6.19
N ALA A 237 9.00 -11.46 -6.68
CA ALA A 237 7.88 -11.07 -7.53
C ALA A 237 7.80 -11.93 -8.80
N ALA A 238 8.94 -12.16 -9.45
CA ALA A 238 8.99 -13.02 -10.64
C ALA A 238 8.63 -14.47 -10.30
N ALA A 239 9.08 -15.01 -9.17
CA ALA A 239 8.74 -16.37 -8.71
C ALA A 239 7.23 -16.51 -8.45
N VAL A 240 6.64 -15.56 -7.74
CA VAL A 240 5.19 -15.51 -7.45
C VAL A 240 4.36 -15.48 -8.74
N LEU A 241 4.76 -14.67 -9.74
CA LEU A 241 4.01 -14.56 -11.00
C LEU A 241 4.16 -15.80 -11.88
N ARG A 242 5.33 -16.45 -11.90
CA ARG A 242 5.49 -17.75 -12.58
C ARG A 242 4.58 -18.81 -11.93
N ARG A 243 4.55 -18.86 -10.61
CA ARG A 243 3.67 -19.77 -9.84
C ARG A 243 2.19 -19.49 -10.11
N ARG A 244 1.79 -18.22 -10.19
CA ARG A 244 0.44 -17.84 -10.59
C ARG A 244 0.06 -18.44 -11.94
N VAL A 245 0.90 -18.24 -12.96
CA VAL A 245 0.64 -18.77 -14.31
C VAL A 245 0.59 -20.30 -14.32
N ALA A 246 1.50 -20.97 -13.61
CA ALA A 246 1.50 -22.44 -13.49
C ALA A 246 0.24 -23.00 -12.81
N ASN A 247 -0.36 -22.22 -11.91
CA ASN A 247 -1.56 -22.61 -11.17
C ASN A 247 -2.86 -22.14 -11.83
N ALA A 248 -2.79 -21.20 -12.78
CA ALA A 248 -3.95 -20.63 -13.44
C ALA A 248 -4.75 -21.70 -14.21
N PRO A 249 -6.10 -21.61 -14.20
CA PRO A 249 -6.92 -22.43 -15.10
C PRO A 249 -6.52 -22.18 -16.56
N ALA A 250 -6.41 -23.25 -17.36
CA ALA A 250 -5.98 -23.15 -18.74
C ALA A 250 -6.80 -22.16 -19.58
N ALA A 251 -8.10 -22.08 -19.34
CA ALA A 251 -9.01 -21.15 -20.01
C ALA A 251 -8.66 -19.65 -19.81
N ARG A 252 -7.89 -19.31 -18.77
CA ARG A 252 -7.42 -17.93 -18.53
C ARG A 252 -6.32 -17.51 -19.50
N GLY A 253 -5.55 -18.45 -20.02
CA GLY A 253 -4.47 -18.19 -20.98
C GLY A 253 -3.42 -17.19 -20.47
N GLU A 254 -3.12 -17.18 -19.15
CA GLU A 254 -2.27 -16.17 -18.52
C GLU A 254 -0.81 -16.24 -18.98
N GLN A 255 -0.38 -17.36 -19.57
CA GLN A 255 0.96 -17.52 -20.15
C GLN A 255 1.33 -16.38 -21.12
N ARG A 256 0.37 -15.86 -21.88
CA ARG A 256 0.58 -14.76 -22.85
C ARG A 256 1.05 -13.44 -22.20
N TRP A 257 0.77 -13.24 -20.91
CA TRP A 257 1.14 -12.03 -20.18
C TRP A 257 2.45 -12.15 -19.40
N LEU A 258 2.93 -13.38 -19.21
CA LEU A 258 4.05 -13.64 -18.29
C LEU A 258 5.31 -12.86 -18.67
N ALA A 259 5.67 -12.80 -19.95
CA ALA A 259 6.86 -12.06 -20.40
C ALA A 259 6.78 -10.57 -20.01
N GLY A 260 5.63 -9.92 -20.26
CA GLY A 260 5.41 -8.52 -19.85
C GLY A 260 5.46 -8.33 -18.34
N TRP A 261 4.90 -9.27 -17.57
CA TRP A 261 4.95 -9.22 -16.10
C TRP A 261 6.38 -9.34 -15.57
N LEU A 262 7.19 -10.25 -16.14
CA LEU A 262 8.58 -10.41 -15.74
C LEU A 262 9.43 -9.20 -16.13
N ASN A 263 9.16 -8.56 -17.27
CA ASN A 263 9.81 -7.30 -17.64
C ASN A 263 9.50 -6.18 -16.62
N ARG A 264 8.24 -6.08 -16.15
CA ARG A 264 7.90 -5.14 -15.06
C ARG A 264 8.66 -5.48 -13.77
N CYS A 265 8.71 -6.74 -13.36
CA CYS A 265 9.50 -7.15 -12.19
C CYS A 265 10.98 -6.78 -12.32
N ALA A 266 11.57 -6.84 -13.51
CA ALA A 266 12.96 -6.46 -13.74
C ALA A 266 13.24 -4.97 -13.47
N THR A 267 12.22 -4.09 -13.50
CA THR A 267 12.36 -2.66 -13.19
C THR A 267 12.50 -2.37 -11.69
N TYR A 268 12.32 -3.36 -10.84
CA TYR A 268 12.42 -3.23 -9.39
C TYR A 268 13.86 -3.27 -8.86
N ARG A 269 14.79 -3.73 -9.67
CA ARG A 269 16.23 -3.82 -9.30
C ARG A 269 16.90 -2.47 -9.14
#